data_1a41f18abf0468ac70fb99d4ec83a182
#
_entry.id   1a41f18abf0468ac70fb99d4ec83a182
#
_cell.length_a   1.000
_cell.length_b   1.000
_cell.length_c   1.000
_cell.angle_alpha   90.00
_cell.angle_beta   90.00
_cell.angle_gamma   90.00
#
_symmetry.space_group_name_H-M   'P 1'
#
loop_
_entity.id
_entity.type
_entity.pdbx_description
1 polymer ?
#
loop_
_entity_poly.entity_id
_entity_poly.type
_entity_poly.pdbx_seq_one_letter_code
_entity_poly.pdbx_strand_id
1 'polypeptide(L)'
;MLPLRRPEIFAQSSLLKSCKGLLLFGPPGTGKTMLAKALARESGANFLSIATSTIFNKYVGESEQNTRAIFTLAARLSPCVIFIDEIDSILSSRSSGESGEEYTRKVKNEFMSCWDGLLTDENLRVVVIGCTNRPFDLDDAVLRRFSRKLLVDLPDAEQREKILKVILRKEKLSEDVNLKAIASDAMTK
;
A
#
# COMPACT_ATOMS: atom_id res chain seq x y z
N MET A 1 7.71 11.05 -1.45
CA MET A 1 8.39 10.16 -2.46
C MET A 1 9.73 10.67 -2.97
N LEU A 2 10.46 11.46 -2.15
CA LEU A 2 11.80 11.97 -2.47
C LEU A 2 12.81 10.86 -2.87
N PRO A 3 12.84 9.67 -2.20
CA PRO A 3 13.81 8.64 -2.58
C PRO A 3 13.69 8.11 -4.00
N LEU A 4 12.49 8.16 -4.58
CA LEU A 4 12.26 7.72 -5.97
C LEU A 4 12.65 8.80 -6.99
N ARG A 5 12.52 10.10 -6.63
CA ARG A 5 12.81 11.23 -7.52
C ARG A 5 14.26 11.70 -7.47
N ARG A 6 14.86 11.71 -6.28
CA ARG A 6 16.21 12.24 -6.02
C ARG A 6 17.02 11.29 -5.16
N PRO A 7 17.45 10.15 -5.73
CA PRO A 7 18.23 9.17 -4.99
C PRO A 7 19.58 9.69 -4.52
N GLU A 8 20.16 10.66 -5.24
CA GLU A 8 21.44 11.28 -4.92
C GLU A 8 21.50 11.91 -3.53
N ILE A 9 20.37 12.42 -3.02
CA ILE A 9 20.30 13.03 -1.67
C ILE A 9 20.50 11.94 -0.59
N PHE A 10 20.04 10.72 -0.86
CA PHE A 10 20.14 9.60 0.08
C PHE A 10 21.46 8.84 -0.05
N ALA A 11 22.09 8.85 -1.22
CA ALA A 11 23.39 8.23 -1.44
C ALA A 11 24.54 8.97 -0.74
N GLN A 12 24.39 10.26 -0.46
CA GLN A 12 25.42 11.10 0.16
C GLN A 12 25.41 11.07 1.69
N SER A 13 24.40 10.46 2.32
CA SER A 13 24.26 10.48 3.78
C SER A 13 23.92 9.10 4.33
N SER A 14 24.80 8.54 5.13
CA SER A 14 24.57 7.27 5.86
C SER A 14 23.42 7.36 6.88
N LEU A 15 22.98 8.58 7.25
CA LEU A 15 21.90 8.83 8.20
C LEU A 15 20.54 8.91 7.52
N LEU A 16 20.49 9.20 6.22
CA LEU A 16 19.23 9.32 5.46
C LEU A 16 18.91 7.98 4.80
N LYS A 17 18.23 7.10 5.53
CA LYS A 17 17.72 5.85 4.94
C LYS A 17 16.49 6.12 4.07
N SER A 18 16.50 5.60 2.85
CA SER A 18 15.35 5.68 1.95
C SER A 18 14.16 4.90 2.53
N CYS A 19 12.96 5.49 2.48
CA CYS A 19 11.75 4.80 2.87
C CYS A 19 11.38 3.77 1.79
N LYS A 20 11.60 2.49 2.07
CA LYS A 20 11.27 1.38 1.15
C LYS A 20 9.97 0.65 1.53
N GLY A 21 9.34 1.02 2.66
CA GLY A 21 8.07 0.45 3.10
C GLY A 21 7.15 1.53 3.65
N LEU A 22 5.94 1.62 3.11
CA LEU A 22 4.87 2.54 3.53
C LEU A 22 3.60 1.75 3.80
N LEU A 23 3.06 1.85 5.01
CA LEU A 23 1.77 1.28 5.38
C LEU A 23 0.72 2.38 5.41
N LEU A 24 -0.35 2.21 4.63
CA LEU A 24 -1.57 3.02 4.71
C LEU A 24 -2.62 2.22 5.48
N PHE A 25 -3.11 2.77 6.58
CA PHE A 25 -4.09 2.08 7.40
C PHE A 25 -5.25 3.02 7.78
N GLY A 26 -6.40 2.46 8.07
CA GLY A 26 -7.58 3.22 8.47
C GLY A 26 -8.87 2.60 7.95
N PRO A 27 -10.04 3.24 8.20
CA PRO A 27 -11.34 2.72 7.83
C PRO A 27 -11.47 2.40 6.33
N PRO A 28 -12.33 1.45 5.95
CA PRO A 28 -12.60 1.18 4.53
C PRO A 28 -13.22 2.42 3.85
N GLY A 29 -13.01 2.53 2.52
CA GLY A 29 -13.59 3.62 1.74
C GLY A 29 -12.89 4.98 1.84
N THR A 30 -11.81 5.12 2.60
CA THR A 30 -11.09 6.40 2.80
C THR A 30 -10.12 6.77 1.67
N GLY A 31 -10.06 5.97 0.60
CA GLY A 31 -9.26 6.28 -0.59
C GLY A 31 -7.78 5.87 -0.52
N LYS A 32 -7.39 4.93 0.35
CA LYS A 32 -6.01 4.42 0.49
C LYS A 32 -5.40 3.98 -0.84
N THR A 33 -6.15 3.20 -1.62
CA THR A 33 -5.74 2.74 -2.96
C THR A 33 -5.53 3.90 -3.94
N MET A 34 -6.40 4.92 -3.90
CA MET A 34 -6.24 6.13 -4.73
C MET A 34 -5.00 6.92 -4.34
N LEU A 35 -4.74 7.06 -3.05
CA LEU A 35 -3.55 7.74 -2.53
C LEU A 35 -2.26 7.04 -2.99
N ALA A 36 -2.21 5.71 -2.92
CA ALA A 36 -1.06 4.94 -3.41
C ALA A 36 -0.80 5.14 -4.91
N LYS A 37 -1.86 5.12 -5.73
CA LYS A 37 -1.77 5.38 -7.17
C LYS A 37 -1.29 6.81 -7.46
N ALA A 38 -1.81 7.79 -6.73
CA ALA A 38 -1.39 9.19 -6.88
C ALA A 38 0.10 9.37 -6.53
N LEU A 39 0.56 8.74 -5.43
CA LEU A 39 1.96 8.78 -5.01
C LEU A 39 2.89 8.17 -6.06
N ALA A 40 2.53 7.04 -6.67
CA ALA A 40 3.31 6.42 -7.73
C ALA A 40 3.37 7.32 -8.97
N ARG A 41 2.21 7.85 -9.40
CA ARG A 41 2.13 8.76 -10.56
C ARG A 41 2.97 10.01 -10.37
N GLU A 42 2.87 10.66 -9.22
CA GLU A 42 3.66 11.86 -8.92
C GLU A 42 5.17 11.59 -8.83
N SER A 43 5.56 10.39 -8.40
CA SER A 43 6.97 10.02 -8.34
C SER A 43 7.56 9.62 -9.70
N GLY A 44 6.73 9.43 -10.73
CA GLY A 44 7.16 8.92 -12.03
C GLY A 44 7.60 7.44 -11.98
N ALA A 45 7.18 6.71 -10.94
CA ALA A 45 7.51 5.31 -10.76
C ALA A 45 6.47 4.40 -11.44
N ASN A 46 6.92 3.24 -11.89
CA ASN A 46 6.04 2.17 -12.32
C ASN A 46 5.16 1.70 -11.15
N PHE A 47 3.91 1.37 -11.42
CA PHE A 47 2.95 0.94 -10.41
C PHE A 47 2.55 -0.51 -10.64
N LEU A 48 2.98 -1.39 -9.75
CA LEU A 48 2.67 -2.82 -9.77
C LEU A 48 1.65 -3.13 -8.67
N SER A 49 0.39 -3.30 -9.05
CA SER A 49 -0.68 -3.66 -8.12
C SER A 49 -0.79 -5.17 -8.02
N ILE A 50 -0.65 -5.69 -6.81
CA ILE A 50 -0.72 -7.11 -6.51
C ILE A 50 -2.04 -7.39 -5.79
N ALA A 51 -2.85 -8.26 -6.39
CA ALA A 51 -4.01 -8.82 -5.71
C ALA A 51 -3.57 -10.00 -4.85
N THR A 52 -4.17 -10.14 -3.69
CA THR A 52 -3.90 -11.27 -2.78
C THR A 52 -4.08 -12.63 -3.46
N SER A 53 -5.10 -12.75 -4.33
CA SER A 53 -5.36 -13.95 -5.14
C SER A 53 -4.23 -14.31 -6.11
N THR A 54 -3.38 -13.34 -6.50
CA THR A 54 -2.22 -13.60 -7.36
C THR A 54 -1.10 -14.31 -6.60
N ILE A 55 -0.99 -14.05 -5.30
CA ILE A 55 0.01 -14.67 -4.43
C ILE A 55 -0.45 -16.06 -3.99
N PHE A 56 -1.72 -16.19 -3.59
CA PHE A 56 -2.27 -17.48 -3.14
C PHE A 56 -2.89 -18.24 -4.30
N ASN A 57 -2.14 -19.19 -4.86
CA ASN A 57 -2.65 -20.16 -5.84
C ASN A 57 -2.99 -21.51 -5.18
N LYS A 58 -3.88 -22.27 -5.82
CA LYS A 58 -4.30 -23.60 -5.33
C LYS A 58 -3.19 -24.66 -5.34
N TYR A 59 -2.09 -24.42 -6.04
CA TYR A 59 -1.01 -25.39 -6.21
C TYR A 59 0.17 -25.06 -5.31
N VAL A 60 0.64 -26.08 -4.56
CA VAL A 60 1.80 -25.98 -3.66
C VAL A 60 3.05 -25.66 -4.47
N GLY A 61 3.82 -24.64 -4.05
CA GLY A 61 5.05 -24.22 -4.70
C GLY A 61 4.91 -23.09 -5.73
N GLU A 62 3.74 -22.88 -6.32
CA GLU A 62 3.52 -21.76 -7.26
C GLU A 62 3.47 -20.41 -6.57
N SER A 63 2.99 -20.36 -5.33
CA SER A 63 2.86 -19.10 -4.58
C SER A 63 4.20 -18.50 -4.19
N GLU A 64 5.18 -19.32 -3.82
CA GLU A 64 6.52 -18.84 -3.56
C GLU A 64 7.21 -18.38 -4.85
N GLN A 65 7.00 -19.09 -5.97
CA GLN A 65 7.52 -18.67 -7.29
C GLN A 65 6.88 -17.36 -7.74
N ASN A 66 5.56 -17.22 -7.61
CA ASN A 66 4.84 -16.00 -7.92
C ASN A 66 5.35 -14.82 -7.08
N THR A 67 5.56 -15.06 -5.79
CA THR A 67 6.13 -14.04 -4.89
C THR A 67 7.50 -13.57 -5.39
N ARG A 68 8.42 -14.49 -5.68
CA ARG A 68 9.74 -14.16 -6.24
C ARG A 68 9.65 -13.42 -7.56
N ALA A 69 8.74 -13.86 -8.45
CA ALA A 69 8.54 -13.23 -9.75
C ALA A 69 8.09 -11.77 -9.62
N ILE A 70 7.19 -11.47 -8.67
CA ILE A 70 6.71 -10.11 -8.37
C ILE A 70 7.88 -9.20 -7.99
N PHE A 71 8.72 -9.64 -7.02
CA PHE A 71 9.84 -8.84 -6.55
C PHE A 71 10.93 -8.69 -7.62
N THR A 72 11.19 -9.73 -8.39
CA THR A 72 12.13 -9.69 -9.52
C THR A 72 11.65 -8.73 -10.61
N LEU A 73 10.36 -8.77 -10.94
CA LEU A 73 9.75 -7.85 -11.90
C LEU A 73 9.85 -6.40 -11.43
N ALA A 74 9.52 -6.14 -10.15
CA ALA A 74 9.61 -4.81 -9.57
C ALA A 74 11.04 -4.25 -9.60
N ALA A 75 12.04 -5.09 -9.34
CA ALA A 75 13.45 -4.70 -9.44
C ALA A 75 13.84 -4.30 -10.88
N ARG A 76 13.37 -5.05 -11.89
CA ARG A 76 13.60 -4.75 -13.31
C ARG A 76 12.88 -3.49 -13.78
N LEU A 77 11.71 -3.18 -13.19
CA LEU A 77 10.90 -2.00 -13.49
C LEU A 77 11.32 -0.77 -12.66
N SER A 78 12.43 -0.83 -11.93
CA SER A 78 12.89 0.30 -11.10
C SER A 78 13.00 1.62 -11.89
N PRO A 79 12.48 2.76 -11.40
CA PRO A 79 11.79 2.96 -10.13
C PRO A 79 10.37 2.37 -10.12
N CYS A 80 10.04 1.60 -9.08
CA CYS A 80 8.77 0.87 -9.00
C CYS A 80 8.12 0.98 -7.62
N VAL A 81 6.78 1.05 -7.60
CA VAL A 81 5.95 0.91 -6.42
C VAL A 81 5.22 -0.42 -6.50
N ILE A 82 5.47 -1.32 -5.55
CA ILE A 82 4.68 -2.52 -5.32
C ILE A 82 3.53 -2.12 -4.39
N PHE A 83 2.31 -2.23 -4.87
CA PHE A 83 1.11 -1.94 -4.09
C PHE A 83 0.37 -3.23 -3.76
N ILE A 84 0.06 -3.43 -2.48
CA ILE A 84 -0.65 -4.60 -1.97
C ILE A 84 -1.84 -4.11 -1.16
N ASP A 85 -3.04 -4.37 -1.66
CA ASP A 85 -4.26 -4.11 -0.91
C ASP A 85 -4.56 -5.27 0.04
N GLU A 86 -5.23 -4.98 1.15
CA GLU A 86 -5.58 -5.98 2.18
C GLU A 86 -4.38 -6.85 2.59
N ILE A 87 -3.24 -6.20 2.85
CA ILE A 87 -1.97 -6.90 3.14
C ILE A 87 -2.06 -7.80 4.38
N ASP A 88 -3.01 -7.53 5.28
CA ASP A 88 -3.33 -8.36 6.44
C ASP A 88 -3.79 -9.77 6.05
N SER A 89 -4.39 -9.95 4.88
CA SER A 89 -4.77 -11.27 4.39
C SER A 89 -3.57 -12.18 4.06
N ILE A 90 -2.40 -11.59 3.75
CA ILE A 90 -1.15 -12.31 3.43
C ILE A 90 -0.25 -12.40 4.65
N LEU A 91 -0.14 -11.33 5.43
CA LEU A 91 0.88 -11.12 6.44
C LEU A 91 0.32 -11.02 7.87
N SER A 92 -0.88 -11.56 8.10
CA SER A 92 -1.50 -11.63 9.43
C SER A 92 -0.68 -12.47 10.40
N SER A 93 -0.77 -12.13 11.69
CA SER A 93 -0.25 -12.93 12.80
C SER A 93 -1.13 -14.14 13.10
N ARG A 94 -2.42 -14.09 12.71
CA ARG A 94 -3.41 -15.16 12.95
C ARG A 94 -3.53 -16.01 11.71
N SER A 95 -3.08 -17.26 11.81
CA SER A 95 -3.40 -18.31 10.85
C SER A 95 -4.65 -19.07 11.37
N SER A 96 -5.61 -19.30 10.50
CA SER A 96 -6.85 -19.98 10.83
C SER A 96 -6.81 -21.42 10.29
N GLY A 97 -6.52 -22.37 11.17
CA GLY A 97 -6.70 -23.79 10.94
C GLY A 97 -5.42 -24.60 10.61
N GLU A 98 -5.33 -25.81 11.18
CA GLU A 98 -4.11 -26.63 11.23
C GLU A 98 -3.49 -27.02 9.85
N SER A 99 -4.26 -27.15 8.78
CA SER A 99 -3.74 -27.57 7.46
C SER A 99 -3.38 -26.40 6.51
N GLY A 100 -3.88 -25.20 6.76
CA GLY A 100 -3.55 -24.00 5.98
C GLY A 100 -2.36 -23.21 6.51
N GLU A 101 -1.97 -23.47 7.76
CA GLU A 101 -0.94 -22.71 8.47
C GLU A 101 0.45 -22.84 7.86
N GLU A 102 0.85 -24.05 7.53
CA GLU A 102 2.19 -24.30 6.97
C GLU A 102 2.37 -23.65 5.61
N TYR A 103 1.34 -23.71 4.77
CA TYR A 103 1.35 -23.08 3.45
C TYR A 103 1.41 -21.55 3.54
N THR A 104 0.53 -20.95 4.31
CA THR A 104 0.51 -19.48 4.52
C THR A 104 1.82 -19.00 5.13
N ARG A 105 2.39 -19.77 6.06
CA ARG A 105 3.69 -19.44 6.67
C ARG A 105 4.83 -19.49 5.67
N LYS A 106 4.86 -20.44 4.73
CA LYS A 106 5.86 -20.53 3.67
C LYS A 106 5.80 -19.31 2.75
N VAL A 107 4.61 -18.96 2.27
CA VAL A 107 4.38 -17.77 1.43
C VAL A 107 4.79 -16.49 2.15
N LYS A 108 4.41 -16.34 3.43
CA LYS A 108 4.80 -15.20 4.27
C LYS A 108 6.32 -15.10 4.41
N ASN A 109 6.99 -16.21 4.72
CA ASN A 109 8.44 -16.23 4.87
C ASN A 109 9.15 -15.88 3.56
N GLU A 110 8.66 -16.40 2.42
CA GLU A 110 9.20 -16.06 1.11
C GLU A 110 9.00 -14.58 0.79
N PHE A 111 7.81 -14.06 1.05
CA PHE A 111 7.53 -12.63 0.87
C PHE A 111 8.48 -11.75 1.71
N MET A 112 8.70 -12.10 2.97
CA MET A 112 9.57 -11.38 3.88
C MET A 112 11.03 -11.45 3.42
N SER A 113 11.49 -12.61 2.95
CA SER A 113 12.84 -12.82 2.42
C SER A 113 13.09 -11.96 1.17
N CYS A 114 12.15 -11.97 0.21
CA CYS A 114 12.24 -11.15 -1.00
C CYS A 114 12.24 -9.65 -0.66
N TRP A 115 11.42 -9.25 0.30
CA TRP A 115 11.36 -7.85 0.74
C TRP A 115 12.67 -7.42 1.41
N ASP A 116 13.26 -8.25 2.27
CA ASP A 116 14.56 -7.97 2.88
C ASP A 116 15.65 -7.81 1.83
N GLY A 117 15.64 -8.61 0.78
CA GLY A 117 16.53 -8.43 -0.37
C GLY A 117 16.42 -7.05 -1.01
N LEU A 118 15.18 -6.52 -1.16
CA LEU A 118 15.00 -5.14 -1.63
C LEU A 118 15.46 -4.08 -0.64
N LEU A 119 15.34 -4.34 0.67
CA LEU A 119 15.74 -3.39 1.70
C LEU A 119 17.27 -3.23 1.76
N THR A 120 18.02 -4.30 1.50
CA THR A 120 19.49 -4.32 1.56
C THR A 120 20.15 -3.73 0.32
N ASP A 121 19.52 -3.78 -0.85
CA ASP A 121 20.08 -3.19 -2.08
C ASP A 121 19.74 -1.71 -2.19
N GLU A 122 20.68 -0.86 -1.84
CA GLU A 122 20.49 0.61 -1.84
C GLU A 122 20.28 1.19 -3.25
N ASN A 123 20.71 0.50 -4.30
CA ASN A 123 20.57 0.96 -5.69
C ASN A 123 19.15 0.74 -6.23
N LEU A 124 18.41 -0.20 -5.66
CA LEU A 124 17.05 -0.49 -6.08
C LEU A 124 16.06 0.57 -5.56
N ARG A 125 15.44 1.28 -6.49
CA ARG A 125 14.39 2.27 -6.22
C ARG A 125 13.02 1.61 -6.25
N VAL A 126 12.80 0.66 -5.34
CA VAL A 126 11.54 -0.04 -5.18
C VAL A 126 10.96 0.29 -3.80
N VAL A 127 9.68 0.63 -3.77
CA VAL A 127 8.92 0.92 -2.53
C VAL A 127 7.74 -0.02 -2.44
N VAL A 128 7.57 -0.68 -1.30
CA VAL A 128 6.38 -1.48 -1.00
C VAL A 128 5.37 -0.60 -0.28
N ILE A 129 4.16 -0.50 -0.82
CA ILE A 129 3.02 0.18 -0.18
C ILE A 129 1.97 -0.88 0.16
N GLY A 130 1.78 -1.13 1.44
CA GLY A 130 0.70 -1.97 1.96
C GLY A 130 -0.50 -1.14 2.38
N CYS A 131 -1.72 -1.63 2.12
CA CYS A 131 -2.95 -1.09 2.66
C CYS A 131 -3.62 -2.11 3.56
N THR A 132 -4.17 -1.65 4.68
CA THR A 132 -4.98 -2.49 5.58
C THR A 132 -6.07 -1.68 6.29
N ASN A 133 -7.19 -2.33 6.55
CA ASN A 133 -8.21 -1.82 7.45
C ASN A 133 -8.03 -2.36 8.88
N ARG A 134 -7.11 -3.33 9.08
CA ARG A 134 -6.88 -4.04 10.34
C ARG A 134 -5.40 -4.04 10.71
N PRO A 135 -4.81 -2.88 11.07
CA PRO A 135 -3.37 -2.78 11.32
C PRO A 135 -2.90 -3.65 12.49
N PHE A 136 -3.79 -3.94 13.45
CA PHE A 136 -3.48 -4.77 14.64
C PHE A 136 -3.43 -6.28 14.35
N ASP A 137 -3.91 -6.71 13.18
CA ASP A 137 -3.81 -8.12 12.76
C ASP A 137 -2.47 -8.44 12.10
N LEU A 138 -1.68 -7.40 11.74
CA LEU A 138 -0.37 -7.58 11.13
C LEU A 138 0.67 -8.05 12.16
N ASP A 139 1.57 -8.90 11.68
CA ASP A 139 2.72 -9.37 12.46
C ASP A 139 3.72 -8.24 12.73
N ASP A 140 4.29 -8.20 13.93
CA ASP A 140 5.29 -7.22 14.32
C ASP A 140 6.52 -7.20 13.40
N ALA A 141 6.92 -8.35 12.89
CA ALA A 141 8.03 -8.45 11.92
C ALA A 141 7.71 -7.72 10.61
N VAL A 142 6.44 -7.77 10.16
CA VAL A 142 5.94 -7.02 9.02
C VAL A 142 5.91 -5.53 9.32
N LEU A 143 5.35 -5.16 10.48
CA LEU A 143 5.22 -3.77 10.91
C LEU A 143 6.57 -3.05 11.02
N ARG A 144 7.66 -3.76 11.36
CA ARG A 144 9.03 -3.21 11.43
C ARG A 144 9.59 -2.86 10.05
N ARG A 145 9.18 -3.54 8.98
CA ARG A 145 9.63 -3.28 7.61
C ARG A 145 8.92 -2.08 6.98
N PHE A 146 7.75 -1.74 7.47
CA PHE A 146 7.09 -0.48 7.15
C PHE A 146 7.69 0.67 7.95
N SER A 147 8.71 1.31 7.39
CA SER A 147 9.41 2.43 8.04
C SER A 147 8.51 3.67 8.22
N ARG A 148 7.43 3.77 7.44
CA ARG A 148 6.41 4.82 7.56
C ARG A 148 5.02 4.18 7.63
N LYS A 149 4.22 4.68 8.57
CA LYS A 149 2.82 4.26 8.78
C LYS A 149 1.97 5.51 8.78
N LEU A 150 0.99 5.57 7.88
CA LEU A 150 0.11 6.73 7.70
C LEU A 150 -1.33 6.31 7.94
N LEU A 151 -1.97 6.97 8.88
CA LEU A 151 -3.42 6.87 9.07
C LEU A 151 -4.13 7.64 7.97
N VAL A 152 -5.03 6.97 7.26
CA VAL A 152 -5.95 7.56 6.29
C VAL A 152 -7.34 7.49 6.90
N ASP A 153 -7.69 8.52 7.63
CA ASP A 153 -8.94 8.59 8.39
C ASP A 153 -10.12 9.07 7.51
N LEU A 154 -11.31 9.03 8.09
CA LEU A 154 -12.51 9.55 7.45
C LEU A 154 -12.36 11.06 7.20
N PRO A 155 -12.87 11.55 6.06
CA PRO A 155 -12.77 12.98 5.74
C PRO A 155 -13.66 13.83 6.67
N ASP A 156 -13.14 14.95 7.12
CA ASP A 156 -13.88 15.97 7.82
C ASP A 156 -14.87 16.71 6.88
N ALA A 157 -15.69 17.63 7.41
CA ALA A 157 -16.71 18.33 6.62
C ALA A 157 -16.09 19.14 5.46
N GLU A 158 -14.95 19.79 5.68
CA GLU A 158 -14.27 20.56 4.63
C GLU A 158 -13.69 19.66 3.55
N GLN A 159 -13.12 18.52 3.95
CA GLN A 159 -12.60 17.54 3.02
C GLN A 159 -13.72 16.88 2.21
N ARG A 160 -14.85 16.57 2.83
CA ARG A 160 -16.04 16.05 2.14
C ARG A 160 -16.57 17.05 1.10
N GLU A 161 -16.64 18.32 1.44
CA GLU A 161 -17.03 19.37 0.49
C GLU A 161 -16.10 19.41 -0.72
N LYS A 162 -14.76 19.32 -0.49
CA LYS A 162 -13.77 19.28 -1.58
C LYS A 162 -13.93 18.03 -2.44
N ILE A 163 -14.20 16.88 -1.83
CA ILE A 163 -14.44 15.62 -2.54
C ILE A 163 -15.69 15.74 -3.41
N LEU A 164 -16.79 16.25 -2.87
CA LEU A 164 -18.03 16.49 -3.62
C LEU A 164 -17.80 17.42 -4.81
N LYS A 165 -17.07 18.53 -4.63
CA LYS A 165 -16.71 19.44 -5.73
C LYS A 165 -15.90 18.76 -6.83
N VAL A 166 -15.00 17.85 -6.48
CA VAL A 166 -14.20 17.10 -7.48
C VAL A 166 -15.06 16.10 -8.23
N ILE A 167 -15.91 15.34 -7.52
CA ILE A 167 -16.78 14.31 -8.14
C ILE A 167 -17.81 14.96 -9.06
N LEU A 168 -18.44 16.04 -8.58
CA LEU A 168 -19.52 16.72 -9.30
C LEU A 168 -19.03 17.78 -10.30
N ARG A 169 -17.72 17.89 -10.53
CA ARG A 169 -17.13 18.91 -11.41
C ARG A 169 -17.69 18.91 -12.84
N LYS A 170 -18.14 17.75 -13.33
CA LYS A 170 -18.66 17.59 -14.69
C LYS A 170 -20.19 17.58 -14.74
N GLU A 171 -20.84 17.61 -13.58
CA GLU A 171 -22.30 17.56 -13.48
C GLU A 171 -22.90 18.99 -13.44
N LYS A 172 -24.09 19.13 -14.01
CA LYS A 172 -24.86 20.36 -13.91
C LYS A 172 -25.65 20.32 -12.59
N LEU A 173 -25.21 21.12 -11.63
CA LEU A 173 -25.91 21.27 -10.35
C LEU A 173 -27.02 22.32 -10.48
N SER A 174 -28.11 22.08 -9.81
CA SER A 174 -29.21 23.05 -9.63
C SER A 174 -28.73 24.19 -8.70
N GLU A 175 -29.31 25.39 -8.83
CA GLU A 175 -28.87 26.58 -8.09
C GLU A 175 -29.12 26.48 -6.58
N ASP A 176 -30.04 25.62 -6.16
CA ASP A 176 -30.39 25.37 -4.76
C ASP A 176 -29.47 24.37 -4.05
N VAL A 177 -28.51 23.72 -4.77
CA VAL A 177 -27.61 22.72 -4.20
C VAL A 177 -26.50 23.38 -3.39
N ASN A 178 -26.56 23.21 -2.07
CA ASN A 178 -25.53 23.67 -1.15
C ASN A 178 -24.60 22.51 -0.73
N LEU A 179 -23.47 22.36 -1.43
CA LEU A 179 -22.50 21.28 -1.15
C LEU A 179 -21.92 21.34 0.26
N LYS A 180 -21.81 22.53 0.84
CA LYS A 180 -21.30 22.70 2.21
C LYS A 180 -22.29 22.17 3.25
N ALA A 181 -23.58 22.45 3.05
CA ALA A 181 -24.63 21.90 3.91
C ALA A 181 -24.65 20.36 3.83
N ILE A 182 -24.66 19.81 2.61
CA ILE A 182 -24.60 18.36 2.38
C ILE A 182 -23.38 17.72 3.03
N ALA A 183 -22.21 18.35 2.91
CA ALA A 183 -20.98 17.85 3.51
C ALA A 183 -21.02 17.87 5.05
N SER A 184 -21.73 18.81 5.65
CA SER A 184 -21.90 18.90 7.11
C SER A 184 -22.89 17.86 7.64
N ASP A 185 -24.00 17.61 6.92
CA ASP A 185 -25.05 16.67 7.33
C ASP A 185 -24.68 15.20 7.15
N ALA A 186 -23.69 14.88 6.34
CA ALA A 186 -23.25 13.50 6.09
C ALA A 186 -22.60 12.80 7.31
N MET A 187 -22.76 13.34 8.51
CA MET A 187 -22.30 12.73 9.77
C MET A 187 -23.21 11.61 10.28
N THR A 188 -24.26 11.30 9.61
CA THR A 188 -25.18 10.26 10.05
C THR A 188 -25.01 8.99 9.21
N LYS A 189 -24.19 8.08 9.80
CA LYS A 189 -24.02 6.65 9.50
C LYS A 189 -23.08 6.29 8.37
#